data_3a5e99f714dd8542cfb805d610729e99
#
_entry.id   3a5e99f714dd8542cfb805d610729e99
#
_cell.length_a   1.000
_cell.length_b   1.000
_cell.length_c   1.000
_cell.angle_alpha   90.00
_cell.angle_beta   90.00
_cell.angle_gamma   90.00
#
_symmetry.space_group_name_H-M   'P 1'
#
loop_
_entity.id
_entity.type
_entity.pdbx_description
1 polymer ?
#
loop_
_entity_poly.entity_id
_entity_poly.type
_entity_poly.pdbx_seq_one_letter_code
_entity_poly.pdbx_strand_id
1 'polypeptide(L)'
;LSDVKPMHCKKVLLSMDADYAGSTIRQTYITMGTMFKAAKMNDLIAKHPMDSVRFTKPVRAPDDIHFLTRDEQIRFLEVAKRSHNYNQYALILETGLRTGEMIGLTWDAIDFEKRTLTVNKTLEYRHKQHFWRAGPPKTQQSYRTIPLTDRAYEILKEIKDKRPWQKESPLLSQTLEYIDRRTGAISRLVMRDLVFINWRTGEPAKNSSYDTHLYKLCDEAEIEKFCMHALRHTYATRAIECGVQPKVLQKLLGHASIKTTMDRYVHVTSESLDQAVRQFESGRVS
;
A
#
# COMPACT_ATOMS: atom_id res chain seq x y z
N LEU A 1 -15.18 19.23 28.83
CA LEU A 1 -14.19 18.13 28.84
C LEU A 1 -14.04 17.54 30.25
N SER A 2 -14.05 18.38 31.29
CA SER A 2 -13.94 17.96 32.71
C SER A 2 -15.02 16.95 33.15
N ASP A 3 -16.19 16.98 32.53
CA ASP A 3 -17.33 16.13 32.88
C ASP A 3 -17.34 14.78 32.16
N VAL A 4 -16.38 14.55 31.28
CA VAL A 4 -16.27 13.27 30.55
C VAL A 4 -15.72 12.19 31.49
N LYS A 5 -16.54 11.17 31.73
CA LYS A 5 -16.20 10.01 32.56
C LYS A 5 -15.80 8.80 31.69
N PRO A 6 -15.06 7.83 32.22
CA PRO A 6 -14.71 6.60 31.51
C PRO A 6 -15.90 5.87 30.89
N MET A 7 -17.05 5.88 31.58
CA MET A 7 -18.28 5.27 31.07
C MET A 7 -18.79 5.90 29.76
N HIS A 8 -18.60 7.21 29.59
CA HIS A 8 -18.98 7.90 28.36
C HIS A 8 -18.11 7.44 27.18
N CYS A 9 -16.80 7.31 27.41
CA CYS A 9 -15.87 6.78 26.42
C CYS A 9 -16.19 5.34 26.04
N LYS A 10 -16.49 4.48 27.04
CA LYS A 10 -16.89 3.11 26.82
C LYS A 10 -18.21 3.01 26.03
N LYS A 11 -19.18 3.85 26.34
CA LYS A 11 -20.47 3.90 25.63
C LYS A 11 -20.28 4.25 24.15
N VAL A 12 -19.42 5.22 23.83
CA VAL A 12 -19.10 5.57 22.43
C VAL A 12 -18.49 4.37 21.68
N LEU A 13 -17.53 3.68 22.29
CA LEU A 13 -16.90 2.52 21.64
C LEU A 13 -17.87 1.37 21.43
N LEU A 14 -18.75 1.11 22.40
CA LEU A 14 -19.78 0.06 22.32
C LEU A 14 -20.86 0.42 21.27
N SER A 15 -21.25 1.68 21.15
CA SER A 15 -22.25 2.09 20.13
C SER A 15 -21.72 1.92 18.70
N MET A 16 -20.40 1.84 18.50
CA MET A 16 -19.79 1.61 17.19
C MET A 16 -19.73 0.13 16.80
N ASP A 17 -19.94 -0.79 17.74
CA ASP A 17 -19.69 -2.22 17.53
C ASP A 17 -20.65 -2.85 16.50
N ALA A 18 -21.85 -2.32 16.36
CA ALA A 18 -22.84 -2.79 15.38
C ALA A 18 -22.49 -2.36 13.94
N ASP A 19 -21.99 -1.14 13.76
CA ASP A 19 -21.93 -0.46 12.45
C ASP A 19 -20.53 -0.36 11.86
N TYR A 20 -19.49 -0.51 12.69
CA TYR A 20 -18.11 -0.24 12.27
C TYR A 20 -17.18 -1.45 12.39
N ALA A 21 -16.22 -1.53 11.48
CA ALA A 21 -15.15 -2.53 11.55
C ALA A 21 -14.30 -2.36 12.82
N GLY A 22 -13.80 -3.46 13.38
CA GLY A 22 -12.97 -3.45 14.58
C GLY A 22 -11.71 -2.59 14.47
N SER A 23 -11.15 -2.42 13.27
CA SER A 23 -10.06 -1.50 12.97
C SER A 23 -10.46 -0.02 13.16
N THR A 24 -11.68 0.34 12.77
CA THR A 24 -12.23 1.70 12.94
C THR A 24 -12.47 2.00 14.43
N ILE A 25 -13.05 1.05 15.17
CA ILE A 25 -13.27 1.18 16.62
C ILE A 25 -11.93 1.33 17.35
N ARG A 26 -10.93 0.53 16.96
CA ARG A 26 -9.56 0.67 17.51
C ARG A 26 -8.94 2.04 17.21
N GLN A 27 -9.13 2.55 16.01
CA GLN A 27 -8.63 3.88 15.65
C GLN A 27 -9.30 4.96 16.49
N THR A 28 -10.62 4.86 16.71
CA THR A 28 -11.36 5.77 17.59
C THR A 28 -10.84 5.70 19.02
N TYR A 29 -10.62 4.49 19.57
CA TYR A 29 -10.01 4.31 20.89
C TYR A 29 -8.66 5.01 21.01
N ILE A 30 -7.76 4.83 20.04
CA ILE A 30 -6.43 5.47 20.01
C ILE A 30 -6.56 6.99 19.92
N THR A 31 -7.46 7.49 19.08
CA THR A 31 -7.70 8.92 18.88
C THR A 31 -8.22 9.58 20.15
N MET A 32 -9.21 8.96 20.81
CA MET A 32 -9.72 9.44 22.10
C MET A 32 -8.60 9.43 23.16
N GLY A 33 -7.80 8.38 23.24
CA GLY A 33 -6.67 8.31 24.15
C GLY A 33 -5.66 9.45 23.93
N THR A 34 -5.30 9.72 22.68
CA THR A 34 -4.38 10.81 22.32
C THR A 34 -4.97 12.18 22.65
N MET A 35 -6.24 12.39 22.35
CA MET A 35 -6.97 13.64 22.64
C MET A 35 -7.01 13.95 24.13
N PHE A 36 -7.41 12.98 24.96
CA PHE A 36 -7.46 13.17 26.41
C PHE A 36 -6.08 13.27 27.05
N LYS A 37 -5.07 12.59 26.48
CA LYS A 37 -3.67 12.78 26.91
C LYS A 37 -3.22 14.23 26.67
N ALA A 38 -3.49 14.80 25.50
CA ALA A 38 -3.19 16.18 25.21
C ALA A 38 -3.97 17.15 26.14
N ALA A 39 -5.27 16.88 26.39
CA ALA A 39 -6.06 17.68 27.31
C ALA A 39 -5.48 17.67 28.74
N LYS A 40 -5.03 16.52 29.24
CA LYS A 40 -4.38 16.41 30.55
C LYS A 40 -3.04 17.14 30.59
N MET A 41 -2.23 17.05 29.54
CA MET A 41 -0.94 17.75 29.44
C MET A 41 -1.06 19.27 29.37
N ASN A 42 -2.23 19.78 28.96
CA ASN A 42 -2.55 21.21 28.92
C ASN A 42 -3.47 21.64 30.09
N ASP A 43 -3.55 20.84 31.15
CA ASP A 43 -4.32 21.10 32.38
C ASP A 43 -5.82 21.38 32.15
N LEU A 44 -6.36 20.94 31.03
CA LEU A 44 -7.80 21.07 30.71
C LEU A 44 -8.66 20.04 31.45
N ILE A 45 -8.04 18.95 31.92
CA ILE A 45 -8.66 17.88 32.72
C ILE A 45 -7.68 17.34 33.76
N ALA A 46 -8.17 17.08 34.97
CA ALA A 46 -7.34 16.52 36.04
C ALA A 46 -7.06 15.03 35.89
N LYS A 47 -8.04 14.27 35.35
CA LYS A 47 -7.97 12.80 35.18
C LYS A 47 -8.19 12.43 33.72
N HIS A 48 -7.46 11.44 33.26
CA HIS A 48 -7.57 10.94 31.88
C HIS A 48 -8.69 9.88 31.77
N PRO A 49 -9.81 10.17 31.06
CA PRO A 49 -10.96 9.28 31.07
C PRO A 49 -10.72 7.90 30.45
N MET A 50 -9.69 7.77 29.60
CA MET A 50 -9.37 6.49 28.94
C MET A 50 -8.46 5.57 29.75
N ASP A 51 -7.90 5.99 30.91
CA ASP A 51 -6.97 5.16 31.69
C ASP A 51 -7.61 3.85 32.19
N SER A 52 -8.90 3.88 32.47
CA SER A 52 -9.66 2.68 32.90
C SER A 52 -10.50 2.03 31.78
N VAL A 53 -10.43 2.56 30.57
CA VAL A 53 -11.14 1.98 29.42
C VAL A 53 -10.22 1.02 28.67
N ARG A 54 -10.54 -0.27 28.72
CA ARG A 54 -9.81 -1.29 27.94
C ARG A 54 -10.47 -1.44 26.57
N PHE A 55 -9.65 -1.45 25.53
CA PHE A 55 -10.10 -1.85 24.20
C PHE A 55 -10.22 -3.37 24.15
N THR A 56 -11.43 -3.84 23.97
CA THR A 56 -11.72 -5.25 23.66
C THR A 56 -11.91 -5.33 22.15
N LYS A 57 -11.07 -6.09 21.46
CA LYS A 57 -11.23 -6.31 20.01
C LYS A 57 -12.57 -7.03 19.80
N PRO A 58 -13.45 -6.49 18.93
CA PRO A 58 -14.67 -7.20 18.58
C PRO A 58 -14.36 -8.60 18.06
N VAL A 59 -15.11 -9.60 18.51
CA VAL A 59 -15.00 -10.99 18.03
C VAL A 59 -15.68 -11.04 16.65
N ARG A 60 -15.02 -10.51 15.66
CA ARG A 60 -15.38 -10.68 14.24
C ARG A 60 -14.32 -11.52 13.57
N ALA A 61 -14.71 -12.24 12.54
CA ALA A 61 -13.74 -12.89 11.66
C ALA A 61 -12.65 -11.87 11.27
N PRO A 62 -11.39 -12.28 11.15
CA PRO A 62 -10.35 -11.42 10.60
C PRO A 62 -10.88 -10.81 9.31
N ASP A 63 -10.70 -9.49 9.12
CA ASP A 63 -10.99 -8.87 7.83
C ASP A 63 -10.21 -9.69 6.78
N ASP A 64 -10.91 -10.42 5.94
CA ASP A 64 -10.29 -11.21 4.88
C ASP A 64 -9.52 -10.25 3.99
N ILE A 65 -8.23 -10.51 3.86
CA ILE A 65 -7.37 -9.70 3.01
C ILE A 65 -7.75 -10.04 1.59
N HIS A 66 -8.43 -9.10 0.93
CA HIS A 66 -8.81 -9.30 -0.46
C HIS A 66 -7.55 -9.37 -1.33
N PHE A 67 -7.42 -10.45 -2.06
CA PHE A 67 -6.45 -10.67 -3.13
C PHE A 67 -7.15 -11.42 -4.27
N LEU A 68 -6.69 -11.22 -5.47
CA LEU A 68 -7.26 -11.87 -6.65
C LEU A 68 -6.85 -13.34 -6.69
N THR A 69 -7.77 -14.26 -6.93
CA THR A 69 -7.46 -15.62 -7.34
C THR A 69 -6.72 -15.61 -8.69
N ARG A 70 -6.16 -16.73 -9.13
CA ARG A 70 -5.47 -16.80 -10.44
C ARG A 70 -6.40 -16.50 -11.58
N ASP A 71 -7.61 -17.02 -11.54
CA ASP A 71 -8.63 -16.80 -12.54
C ASP A 71 -9.12 -15.34 -12.57
N GLU A 72 -9.41 -14.75 -11.42
CA GLU A 72 -9.77 -13.32 -11.32
C GLU A 72 -8.65 -12.42 -11.81
N GLN A 73 -7.38 -12.73 -11.50
CA GLN A 73 -6.23 -11.98 -11.99
C GLN A 73 -6.12 -12.02 -13.52
N ILE A 74 -6.37 -13.18 -14.13
CA ILE A 74 -6.37 -13.34 -15.59
C ILE A 74 -7.50 -12.51 -16.20
N ARG A 75 -8.74 -12.67 -15.72
CA ARG A 75 -9.90 -11.91 -16.22
C ARG A 75 -9.70 -10.40 -16.04
N PHE A 76 -9.22 -9.98 -14.89
CA PHE A 76 -8.91 -8.58 -14.63
C PHE A 76 -7.89 -8.02 -15.62
N LEU A 77 -6.76 -8.73 -15.83
CA LEU A 77 -5.72 -8.26 -16.74
C LEU A 77 -6.18 -8.20 -18.18
N GLU A 78 -7.02 -9.14 -18.63
CA GLU A 78 -7.59 -9.12 -19.99
C GLU A 78 -8.44 -7.85 -20.22
N VAL A 79 -9.30 -7.50 -19.27
CA VAL A 79 -10.09 -6.27 -19.33
C VAL A 79 -9.19 -5.04 -19.22
N ALA A 80 -8.25 -5.06 -18.27
CA ALA A 80 -7.36 -3.94 -17.98
C ALA A 80 -6.41 -3.60 -19.13
N LYS A 81 -6.07 -4.54 -20.03
CA LYS A 81 -5.23 -4.29 -21.23
C LYS A 81 -5.72 -3.12 -22.06
N ARG A 82 -7.03 -2.88 -22.09
CA ARG A 82 -7.65 -1.78 -22.84
C ARG A 82 -7.64 -0.46 -22.09
N SER A 83 -7.21 -0.48 -20.84
CA SER A 83 -7.18 0.66 -19.95
C SER A 83 -5.88 1.47 -20.08
N HIS A 84 -5.98 2.78 -20.02
CA HIS A 84 -4.82 3.68 -19.91
C HIS A 84 -4.02 3.52 -18.62
N ASN A 85 -4.56 2.83 -17.61
CA ASN A 85 -3.88 2.53 -16.34
C ASN A 85 -3.32 1.09 -16.28
N TYR A 86 -3.37 0.35 -17.40
CA TYR A 86 -2.89 -1.04 -17.41
C TYR A 86 -1.49 -1.20 -16.84
N ASN A 87 -0.56 -0.37 -17.30
CA ASN A 87 0.84 -0.45 -16.92
C ASN A 87 1.05 -0.23 -15.41
N GLN A 88 0.25 0.63 -14.78
CA GLN A 88 0.29 0.86 -13.34
C GLN A 88 -0.19 -0.36 -12.55
N TYR A 89 -1.30 -0.97 -12.98
CA TYR A 89 -1.84 -2.16 -12.34
C TYR A 89 -0.90 -3.36 -12.51
N ALA A 90 -0.42 -3.59 -13.73
CA ALA A 90 0.52 -4.65 -14.02
C ALA A 90 1.84 -4.48 -13.25
N LEU A 91 2.39 -3.26 -13.18
CA LEU A 91 3.62 -3.02 -12.43
C LEU A 91 3.46 -3.32 -10.92
N ILE A 92 2.31 -3.00 -10.31
CA ILE A 92 2.08 -3.35 -8.89
C ILE A 92 2.01 -4.86 -8.71
N LEU A 93 1.37 -5.58 -9.63
CA LEU A 93 1.31 -7.05 -9.62
C LEU A 93 2.69 -7.71 -9.79
N GLU A 94 3.64 -7.03 -10.42
CA GLU A 94 5.01 -7.53 -10.65
C GLU A 94 6.01 -7.10 -9.56
N THR A 95 5.73 -6.05 -8.80
CA THR A 95 6.70 -5.44 -7.88
C THR A 95 6.21 -5.32 -6.44
N GLY A 96 4.91 -5.44 -6.22
CA GLY A 96 4.30 -5.23 -4.91
C GLY A 96 4.44 -3.79 -4.38
N LEU A 97 4.62 -2.79 -5.23
CA LEU A 97 4.67 -1.38 -4.83
C LEU A 97 3.38 -0.95 -4.14
N ARG A 98 3.48 -0.05 -3.16
CA ARG A 98 2.31 0.69 -2.66
C ARG A 98 1.88 1.72 -3.70
N THR A 99 0.59 2.06 -3.72
CA THR A 99 0.06 3.05 -4.68
C THR A 99 0.83 4.38 -4.65
N GLY A 100 1.11 4.91 -3.47
CA GLY A 100 1.91 6.15 -3.35
C GLY A 100 3.38 6.00 -3.75
N GLU A 101 3.97 4.82 -3.64
CA GLU A 101 5.31 4.52 -4.14
C GLU A 101 5.32 4.44 -5.68
N MET A 102 4.28 3.85 -6.27
CA MET A 102 4.09 3.79 -7.72
C MET A 102 3.83 5.18 -8.31
N ILE A 103 2.94 5.97 -7.72
CA ILE A 103 2.66 7.34 -8.17
C ILE A 103 3.91 8.22 -8.07
N GLY A 104 4.70 8.06 -7.00
CA GLY A 104 5.93 8.82 -6.77
C GLY A 104 7.18 8.25 -7.45
N LEU A 105 7.03 7.22 -8.31
CA LEU A 105 8.14 6.62 -9.02
C LEU A 105 8.68 7.58 -10.07
N THR A 106 9.98 7.83 -10.04
CA THR A 106 10.71 8.69 -10.98
C THR A 106 11.76 7.90 -11.76
N TRP A 107 12.15 8.39 -12.90
CA TRP A 107 13.10 7.69 -13.80
C TRP A 107 14.46 7.47 -13.18
N ASP A 108 14.93 8.37 -12.31
CA ASP A 108 16.19 8.22 -11.54
C ASP A 108 16.19 7.04 -10.55
N ALA A 109 15.02 6.53 -10.22
CA ALA A 109 14.85 5.38 -9.33
C ALA A 109 14.92 4.02 -10.05
N ILE A 110 15.07 4.01 -11.38
CA ILE A 110 15.09 2.81 -12.23
C ILE A 110 16.47 2.66 -12.86
N ASP A 111 17.14 1.56 -12.52
CA ASP A 111 18.39 1.15 -13.14
C ASP A 111 18.08 0.05 -14.17
N PHE A 112 18.09 0.41 -15.45
CA PHE A 112 17.79 -0.51 -16.55
C PHE A 112 18.94 -1.51 -16.82
N GLU A 113 20.18 -1.15 -16.49
CA GLU A 113 21.33 -2.06 -16.66
C GLU A 113 21.31 -3.15 -15.60
N LYS A 114 21.11 -2.76 -14.33
CA LYS A 114 21.00 -3.71 -13.22
C LYS A 114 19.61 -4.33 -13.10
N ARG A 115 18.65 -3.88 -13.90
CA ARG A 115 17.26 -4.32 -13.86
C ARG A 115 16.66 -4.20 -12.45
N THR A 116 16.79 -3.03 -11.84
CA THR A 116 16.29 -2.78 -10.47
C THR A 116 15.48 -1.50 -10.39
N LEU A 117 14.58 -1.46 -9.42
CA LEU A 117 13.78 -0.31 -9.04
C LEU A 117 14.01 0.00 -7.57
N THR A 118 14.33 1.26 -7.25
CA THR A 118 14.58 1.70 -5.88
C THR A 118 13.40 2.51 -5.34
N VAL A 119 12.82 2.05 -4.23
CA VAL A 119 11.78 2.78 -3.50
C VAL A 119 12.43 3.70 -2.47
N ASN A 120 12.44 4.99 -2.74
CA ASN A 120 13.05 6.02 -1.90
C ASN A 120 12.14 7.23 -1.63
N LYS A 121 10.97 7.29 -2.27
CA LYS A 121 10.01 8.38 -2.13
C LYS A 121 8.57 7.90 -2.34
N THR A 122 7.61 8.72 -1.93
CA THR A 122 6.18 8.53 -2.16
C THR A 122 5.55 9.84 -2.59
N LEU A 123 4.48 9.75 -3.35
CA LEU A 123 3.67 10.91 -3.75
C LEU A 123 2.20 10.62 -3.45
N GLU A 124 1.53 11.56 -2.80
CA GLU A 124 0.12 11.46 -2.45
C GLU A 124 -0.60 12.77 -2.66
N TYR A 125 -1.87 12.71 -3.07
CA TYR A 125 -2.72 13.88 -3.17
C TYR A 125 -3.50 14.09 -1.86
N ARG A 126 -3.39 15.28 -1.27
CA ARG A 126 -4.09 15.69 -0.05
C ARG A 126 -5.43 16.34 -0.42
N HIS A 127 -6.50 15.55 -0.45
CA HIS A 127 -7.83 16.02 -0.90
C HIS A 127 -8.37 17.20 -0.11
N LYS A 128 -8.18 17.24 1.22
CA LYS A 128 -8.67 18.35 2.07
C LYS A 128 -7.93 19.66 1.81
N GLN A 129 -6.66 19.60 1.44
CA GLN A 129 -5.80 20.77 1.21
C GLN A 129 -5.55 21.04 -0.28
N HIS A 130 -6.06 20.19 -1.16
CA HIS A 130 -5.96 20.33 -2.62
C HIS A 130 -4.51 20.44 -3.17
N PHE A 131 -3.55 19.74 -2.58
CA PHE A 131 -2.17 19.75 -3.08
C PHE A 131 -1.52 18.35 -3.11
N TRP A 132 -0.45 18.23 -3.89
CA TRP A 132 0.43 17.07 -3.92
C TRP A 132 1.50 17.16 -2.85
N ARG A 133 1.70 16.07 -2.13
CA ARG A 133 2.73 15.95 -1.11
C ARG A 133 3.69 14.84 -1.46
N ALA A 134 4.95 15.19 -1.68
CA ALA A 134 6.05 14.24 -1.68
C ALA A 134 6.47 13.90 -0.25
N GLY A 135 6.98 12.71 -0.04
CA GLY A 135 7.48 12.30 1.27
C GLY A 135 8.40 11.08 1.19
N PRO A 136 9.12 10.82 2.29
CA PRO A 136 9.88 9.60 2.42
C PRO A 136 8.95 8.39 2.54
N PRO A 137 9.42 7.17 2.26
CA PRO A 137 8.70 5.95 2.57
C PRO A 137 8.31 5.88 4.06
N LYS A 138 7.18 5.22 4.35
CA LYS A 138 6.55 5.23 5.69
C LYS A 138 7.46 4.83 6.84
N THR A 139 8.41 3.90 6.60
CA THR A 139 9.38 3.40 7.59
C THR A 139 10.75 3.30 6.95
N GLN A 140 11.81 3.14 7.74
CA GLN A 140 13.16 2.89 7.23
C GLN A 140 13.23 1.62 6.39
N GLN A 141 12.54 0.55 6.78
CA GLN A 141 12.48 -0.73 6.06
C GLN A 141 11.74 -0.61 4.71
N SER A 142 10.97 0.46 4.52
CA SER A 142 10.28 0.70 3.25
C SER A 142 11.22 1.18 2.14
N TYR A 143 12.40 1.72 2.49
CA TYR A 143 13.46 1.95 1.51
C TYR A 143 14.04 0.62 1.06
N ARG A 144 13.96 0.33 -0.21
CA ARG A 144 14.37 -0.95 -0.75
C ARG A 144 14.67 -0.86 -2.24
N THR A 145 15.50 -1.77 -2.73
CA THR A 145 15.72 -1.99 -4.15
C THR A 145 15.08 -3.33 -4.51
N ILE A 146 14.23 -3.33 -5.52
CA ILE A 146 13.47 -4.47 -6.01
C ILE A 146 14.07 -4.89 -7.35
N PRO A 147 14.53 -6.14 -7.51
CA PRO A 147 14.85 -6.69 -8.82
C PRO A 147 13.59 -6.72 -9.68
N LEU A 148 13.71 -6.34 -10.94
CA LEU A 148 12.60 -6.34 -11.89
C LEU A 148 12.43 -7.72 -12.52
N THR A 149 11.19 -8.21 -12.55
CA THR A 149 10.81 -9.31 -13.43
C THR A 149 10.95 -8.89 -14.90
N ASP A 150 11.01 -9.83 -15.83
CA ASP A 150 11.05 -9.51 -17.26
C ASP A 150 9.86 -8.64 -17.65
N ARG A 151 8.69 -8.98 -17.15
CA ARG A 151 7.47 -8.21 -17.42
C ARG A 151 7.51 -6.78 -16.88
N ALA A 152 7.98 -6.59 -15.63
CA ALA A 152 8.14 -5.26 -15.05
C ALA A 152 9.15 -4.42 -15.84
N TYR A 153 10.25 -5.04 -16.27
CA TYR A 153 11.26 -4.38 -17.08
C TYR A 153 10.69 -3.94 -18.44
N GLU A 154 9.98 -4.82 -19.13
CA GLU A 154 9.33 -4.52 -20.42
C GLU A 154 8.32 -3.37 -20.30
N ILE A 155 7.46 -3.40 -19.26
CA ILE A 155 6.50 -2.32 -19.00
C ILE A 155 7.22 -0.97 -18.85
N LEU A 156 8.26 -0.91 -18.03
CA LEU A 156 9.00 0.33 -17.79
C LEU A 156 9.75 0.80 -19.03
N LYS A 157 10.33 -0.11 -19.79
CA LYS A 157 11.01 0.18 -21.06
C LYS A 157 10.01 0.71 -22.10
N GLU A 158 8.87 0.04 -22.26
CA GLU A 158 7.83 0.50 -23.18
C GLU A 158 7.34 1.91 -22.84
N ILE A 159 7.10 2.21 -21.55
CA ILE A 159 6.71 3.55 -21.12
C ILE A 159 7.80 4.57 -21.45
N LYS A 160 9.07 4.22 -21.26
CA LYS A 160 10.20 5.10 -21.55
C LYS A 160 10.35 5.39 -23.04
N ASP A 161 10.26 4.33 -23.87
CA ASP A 161 10.45 4.41 -25.32
C ASP A 161 9.26 5.09 -26.03
N LYS A 162 8.06 4.80 -25.55
CA LYS A 162 6.79 5.33 -26.08
C LYS A 162 6.25 6.48 -25.24
N ARG A 163 7.13 7.19 -24.48
CA ARG A 163 6.64 8.27 -23.60
C ARG A 163 5.67 9.14 -24.39
N PRO A 164 4.35 9.04 -24.14
CA PRO A 164 3.39 9.74 -24.96
C PRO A 164 3.60 11.24 -24.79
N TRP A 165 3.27 12.00 -25.83
CA TRP A 165 3.19 13.45 -25.74
C TRP A 165 2.39 13.81 -24.48
N GLN A 166 3.03 14.56 -23.58
CA GLN A 166 2.41 14.99 -22.34
C GLN A 166 1.93 16.42 -22.55
N LYS A 167 0.66 16.65 -22.25
CA LYS A 167 0.14 18.00 -22.15
C LYS A 167 0.99 18.78 -21.15
N GLU A 168 1.48 19.93 -21.54
CA GLU A 168 2.18 20.80 -20.60
C GLU A 168 1.24 21.23 -19.48
N SER A 169 1.68 21.02 -18.26
CA SER A 169 0.97 21.42 -17.05
C SER A 169 1.92 22.21 -16.16
N PRO A 170 1.47 23.31 -15.55
CA PRO A 170 2.28 24.06 -14.58
C PRO A 170 2.76 23.19 -13.42
N LEU A 171 2.03 22.11 -13.10
CA LEU A 171 2.42 21.15 -12.07
C LEU A 171 3.72 20.43 -12.43
N LEU A 172 3.97 20.11 -13.71
CA LEU A 172 5.18 19.38 -14.13
C LEU A 172 6.47 20.16 -13.89
N SER A 173 6.41 21.50 -13.84
CA SER A 173 7.57 22.34 -13.53
C SER A 173 7.86 22.45 -12.02
N GLN A 174 6.97 21.90 -11.18
CA GLN A 174 7.14 21.99 -9.73
C GLN A 174 8.14 20.95 -9.21
N THR A 175 8.85 21.35 -8.17
CA THR A 175 9.69 20.49 -7.35
C THR A 175 9.13 20.45 -5.95
N LEU A 176 8.88 19.26 -5.44
CA LEU A 176 8.37 19.04 -4.09
C LEU A 176 9.50 18.61 -3.19
N GLU A 177 9.73 19.35 -2.10
CA GLU A 177 10.76 19.04 -1.12
C GLU A 177 10.18 18.18 0.02
N TYR A 178 10.99 17.28 0.54
CA TYR A 178 10.68 16.47 1.72
C TYR A 178 11.96 16.08 2.47
N ILE A 179 11.83 15.75 3.74
CA ILE A 179 12.96 15.29 4.54
C ILE A 179 13.12 13.77 4.36
N ASP A 180 14.28 13.33 3.84
CA ASP A 180 14.62 11.91 3.76
C ASP A 180 14.76 11.33 5.17
N ARG A 181 14.05 10.22 5.44
CA ARG A 181 13.99 9.63 6.78
C ARG A 181 15.30 8.95 7.20
N ARG A 182 16.16 8.56 6.25
CA ARG A 182 17.42 7.87 6.53
C ARG A 182 18.54 8.86 6.85
N THR A 183 18.57 9.95 6.12
CA THR A 183 19.68 10.91 6.18
C THR A 183 19.33 12.18 6.97
N GLY A 184 18.02 12.46 7.16
CA GLY A 184 17.56 13.74 7.70
C GLY A 184 17.75 14.92 6.74
N ALA A 185 18.28 14.70 5.54
CA ALA A 185 18.53 15.73 4.55
C ALA A 185 17.25 16.07 3.76
N ILE A 186 17.24 17.29 3.23
CA ILE A 186 16.21 17.73 2.29
C ILE A 186 16.43 17.00 0.96
N SER A 187 15.41 16.28 0.53
CA SER A 187 15.35 15.59 -0.76
C SER A 187 14.27 16.20 -1.62
N ARG A 188 14.37 15.98 -2.94
CA ARG A 188 13.47 16.59 -3.93
C ARG A 188 12.82 15.56 -4.82
N LEU A 189 11.58 15.84 -5.19
CA LEU A 189 10.85 15.14 -6.25
C LEU A 189 10.49 16.18 -7.31
N VAL A 190 11.04 16.03 -8.50
CA VAL A 190 10.68 16.84 -9.67
C VAL A 190 9.50 16.17 -10.36
N MET A 191 8.38 16.89 -10.48
CA MET A 191 7.13 16.31 -11.01
C MET A 191 7.27 15.83 -12.46
N ARG A 192 8.10 16.48 -13.26
CA ARG A 192 8.39 16.08 -14.64
C ARG A 192 9.09 14.72 -14.75
N ASP A 193 9.80 14.30 -13.72
CA ASP A 193 10.55 13.03 -13.72
C ASP A 193 9.71 11.82 -13.36
N LEU A 194 8.42 12.01 -13.03
CA LEU A 194 7.49 10.92 -12.74
C LEU A 194 7.36 9.98 -13.95
N VAL A 195 7.33 8.68 -13.65
CA VAL A 195 7.12 7.62 -14.66
C VAL A 195 5.67 7.64 -15.15
N PHE A 196 4.71 7.79 -14.22
CA PHE A 196 3.29 7.74 -14.52
C PHE A 196 2.63 9.11 -14.47
N ILE A 197 2.32 9.63 -15.62
CA ILE A 197 1.59 10.90 -15.80
C ILE A 197 0.40 10.64 -16.71
N ASN A 198 -0.75 11.20 -16.36
CA ASN A 198 -1.92 11.17 -17.21
C ASN A 198 -1.70 12.08 -18.41
N TRP A 199 -1.65 11.50 -19.62
CA TRP A 199 -1.40 12.23 -20.85
C TRP A 199 -2.45 13.29 -21.19
N ARG A 200 -3.70 13.15 -20.66
CA ARG A 200 -4.78 14.12 -20.91
C ARG A 200 -4.65 15.36 -20.07
N THR A 201 -4.21 15.21 -18.82
CA THR A 201 -4.13 16.33 -17.86
C THR A 201 -2.72 16.86 -17.68
N GLY A 202 -1.69 16.09 -18.04
CA GLY A 202 -0.29 16.39 -17.72
C GLY A 202 0.03 16.25 -16.23
N GLU A 203 -0.78 15.53 -15.46
CA GLU A 203 -0.65 15.40 -14.02
C GLU A 203 -0.65 13.94 -13.58
N PRO A 204 -0.03 13.57 -12.45
CA PRO A 204 -0.18 12.24 -11.91
C PRO A 204 -1.62 11.99 -11.51
N ALA A 205 -2.10 10.75 -11.66
CA ALA A 205 -3.44 10.39 -11.23
C ALA A 205 -3.51 10.24 -9.70
N LYS A 206 -4.61 10.72 -9.10
CA LYS A 206 -4.86 10.62 -7.66
C LYS A 206 -5.17 9.16 -7.26
N ASN A 207 -4.87 8.76 -6.02
CA ASN A 207 -5.19 7.42 -5.53
C ASN A 207 -6.66 7.05 -5.76
N SER A 208 -7.58 7.94 -5.39
CA SER A 208 -9.03 7.73 -5.56
C SER A 208 -9.45 7.55 -7.02
N SER A 209 -8.74 8.15 -7.97
CA SER A 209 -9.02 7.97 -9.39
C SER A 209 -8.66 6.56 -9.85
N TYR A 210 -7.60 5.95 -9.32
CA TYR A 210 -7.26 4.56 -9.59
C TYR A 210 -8.32 3.62 -9.05
N ASP A 211 -8.75 3.78 -7.78
CA ASP A 211 -9.76 2.91 -7.18
C ASP A 211 -11.12 3.03 -7.91
N THR A 212 -11.54 4.24 -8.25
CA THR A 212 -12.78 4.46 -9.03
C THR A 212 -12.72 3.78 -10.39
N HIS A 213 -11.56 3.81 -11.06
CA HIS A 213 -11.39 3.16 -12.35
C HIS A 213 -11.30 1.63 -12.20
N LEU A 214 -10.62 1.13 -11.15
CA LEU A 214 -10.60 -0.30 -10.84
C LEU A 214 -12.00 -0.87 -10.66
N TYR A 215 -12.90 -0.20 -9.96
CA TYR A 215 -14.27 -0.68 -9.76
C TYR A 215 -15.02 -0.92 -11.09
N LYS A 216 -14.81 -0.05 -12.09
CA LYS A 216 -15.38 -0.25 -13.43
C LYS A 216 -14.78 -1.47 -14.12
N LEU A 217 -13.47 -1.66 -14.03
CA LEU A 217 -12.81 -2.83 -14.61
C LEU A 217 -13.21 -4.13 -13.90
N CYS A 218 -13.50 -4.09 -12.59
CA CYS A 218 -14.03 -5.23 -11.84
C CYS A 218 -15.43 -5.60 -12.33
N ASP A 219 -16.30 -4.60 -12.55
CA ASP A 219 -17.64 -4.83 -13.09
C ASP A 219 -17.56 -5.45 -14.50
N GLU A 220 -16.63 -4.97 -15.36
CA GLU A 220 -16.40 -5.53 -16.71
C GLU A 220 -15.78 -6.95 -16.68
N ALA A 221 -14.95 -7.24 -15.68
CA ALA A 221 -14.30 -8.55 -15.52
C ALA A 221 -15.18 -9.56 -14.75
N GLU A 222 -16.35 -9.14 -14.29
CA GLU A 222 -17.26 -9.94 -13.44
C GLU A 222 -16.56 -10.51 -12.19
N ILE A 223 -15.84 -9.64 -11.47
CA ILE A 223 -15.14 -9.97 -10.23
C ILE A 223 -15.53 -9.01 -9.11
N GLU A 224 -15.29 -9.42 -7.85
CA GLU A 224 -15.53 -8.58 -6.70
C GLU A 224 -14.69 -7.29 -6.76
N LYS A 225 -15.29 -6.16 -6.34
CA LYS A 225 -14.61 -4.87 -6.31
C LYS A 225 -13.49 -4.84 -5.28
N PHE A 226 -12.32 -4.38 -5.72
CA PHE A 226 -11.14 -4.25 -4.87
C PHE A 226 -10.43 -2.91 -5.08
N CYS A 227 -9.62 -2.50 -4.13
CA CYS A 227 -8.79 -1.29 -4.22
C CYS A 227 -7.37 -1.61 -4.67
N MET A 228 -6.61 -0.58 -5.05
CA MET A 228 -5.21 -0.71 -5.50
C MET A 228 -4.34 -1.55 -4.55
N HIS A 229 -4.64 -1.54 -3.25
CA HIS A 229 -3.84 -2.29 -2.27
C HIS A 229 -3.99 -3.81 -2.42
N ALA A 230 -5.13 -4.28 -2.94
CA ALA A 230 -5.35 -5.70 -3.23
C ALA A 230 -4.40 -6.25 -4.31
N LEU A 231 -3.99 -5.44 -5.29
CA LEU A 231 -2.97 -5.84 -6.27
C LEU A 231 -1.63 -6.19 -5.61
N ARG A 232 -1.23 -5.39 -4.62
CA ARG A 232 -0.04 -5.70 -3.82
C ARG A 232 -0.23 -6.95 -2.95
N HIS A 233 -1.43 -7.19 -2.41
CA HIS A 233 -1.73 -8.42 -1.69
C HIS A 233 -1.66 -9.62 -2.62
N THR A 234 -2.20 -9.49 -3.84
CA THR A 234 -2.10 -10.51 -4.89
C THR A 234 -0.64 -10.84 -5.23
N TYR A 235 0.21 -9.83 -5.44
CA TYR A 235 1.65 -10.06 -5.62
C TYR A 235 2.26 -10.87 -4.47
N ALA A 236 1.95 -10.49 -3.23
CA ALA A 236 2.51 -11.15 -2.07
C ALA A 236 2.04 -12.61 -1.93
N THR A 237 0.76 -12.86 -2.19
CA THR A 237 0.18 -14.21 -2.20
C THR A 237 0.83 -15.07 -3.29
N ARG A 238 0.95 -14.54 -4.52
CA ARG A 238 1.63 -15.25 -5.62
C ARG A 238 3.08 -15.56 -5.30
N ALA A 239 3.81 -14.63 -4.68
CA ALA A 239 5.19 -14.86 -4.28
C ALA A 239 5.31 -16.03 -3.27
N ILE A 240 4.42 -16.10 -2.27
CA ILE A 240 4.40 -17.24 -1.32
C ILE A 240 4.03 -18.54 -2.03
N GLU A 241 3.01 -18.54 -2.89
CA GLU A 241 2.62 -19.72 -3.70
C GLU A 241 3.75 -20.22 -4.59
N CYS A 242 4.61 -19.32 -5.06
CA CYS A 242 5.82 -19.64 -5.83
C CYS A 242 7.02 -20.00 -4.96
N GLY A 243 6.86 -20.18 -3.64
CA GLY A 243 7.90 -20.61 -2.73
C GLY A 243 8.88 -19.51 -2.28
N VAL A 244 8.56 -18.23 -2.51
CA VAL A 244 9.38 -17.13 -2.00
C VAL A 244 9.35 -17.13 -0.47
N GLN A 245 10.51 -17.24 0.14
CA GLN A 245 10.61 -17.26 1.60
C GLN A 245 10.01 -16.00 2.23
N PRO A 246 9.21 -16.10 3.32
CA PRO A 246 8.57 -14.96 3.97
C PRO A 246 9.53 -13.82 4.34
N LYS A 247 10.79 -14.13 4.70
CA LYS A 247 11.81 -13.13 5.01
C LYS A 247 12.28 -12.36 3.79
N VAL A 248 12.35 -13.00 2.64
CA VAL A 248 12.65 -12.34 1.35
C VAL A 248 11.47 -11.47 0.94
N LEU A 249 10.25 -12.01 1.02
CA LEU A 249 9.03 -11.27 0.73
C LEU A 249 8.88 -10.03 1.64
N GLN A 250 9.20 -10.15 2.94
CA GLN A 250 9.24 -9.01 3.86
C GLN A 250 10.11 -7.87 3.32
N LYS A 251 11.32 -8.20 2.82
CA LYS A 251 12.25 -7.22 2.24
C LYS A 251 11.71 -6.62 0.95
N LEU A 252 11.18 -7.45 0.04
CA LEU A 252 10.60 -6.99 -1.24
C LEU A 252 9.42 -6.04 -1.00
N LEU A 253 8.57 -6.34 -0.03
CA LEU A 253 7.42 -5.50 0.32
C LEU A 253 7.82 -4.28 1.19
N GLY A 254 8.97 -4.30 1.85
CA GLY A 254 9.36 -3.26 2.81
C GLY A 254 8.44 -3.22 4.03
N HIS A 255 8.10 -4.38 4.59
CA HIS A 255 7.36 -4.48 5.84
C HIS A 255 8.30 -4.30 7.03
N ALA A 256 7.92 -3.42 7.97
CA ALA A 256 8.71 -3.16 9.17
C ALA A 256 8.85 -4.40 10.08
N SER A 257 7.86 -5.29 10.06
CA SER A 257 7.83 -6.51 10.86
C SER A 257 7.55 -7.74 10.00
N ILE A 258 8.28 -8.82 10.23
CA ILE A 258 7.99 -10.14 9.63
C ILE A 258 6.58 -10.63 10.00
N LYS A 259 6.13 -10.31 11.20
CA LYS A 259 4.78 -10.64 11.67
C LYS A 259 3.71 -10.15 10.68
N THR A 260 3.87 -8.94 10.13
CA THR A 260 2.94 -8.41 9.11
C THR A 260 2.88 -9.28 7.86
N THR A 261 3.99 -9.88 7.45
CA THR A 261 4.04 -10.79 6.30
C THR A 261 3.45 -12.15 6.66
N MET A 262 3.82 -12.68 7.83
CA MET A 262 3.34 -13.98 8.29
C MET A 262 1.82 -13.98 8.56
N ASP A 263 1.34 -13.02 9.35
CA ASP A 263 -0.08 -12.92 9.72
C ASP A 263 -1.00 -12.74 8.50
N ARG A 264 -0.46 -12.15 7.40
CA ARG A 264 -1.26 -11.84 6.22
C ARG A 264 -1.23 -12.90 5.13
N TYR A 265 -0.11 -13.61 4.97
CA TYR A 265 0.10 -14.43 3.77
C TYR A 265 0.39 -15.90 4.05
N VAL A 266 0.75 -16.27 5.28
CA VAL A 266 1.10 -17.66 5.59
C VAL A 266 -0.13 -18.55 5.84
N HIS A 267 -1.28 -17.97 6.17
CA HIS A 267 -2.52 -18.73 6.35
C HIS A 267 -3.14 -19.30 5.06
N VAL A 268 -2.64 -18.86 3.90
CA VAL A 268 -3.18 -19.28 2.57
C VAL A 268 -2.69 -20.66 2.13
N THR A 269 -1.76 -21.29 2.87
CA THR A 269 -1.03 -22.46 2.38
C THR A 269 -1.23 -23.73 3.21
N SER A 270 -2.49 -24.15 3.48
CA SER A 270 -2.73 -25.50 4.03
C SER A 270 -2.33 -26.63 3.05
N GLU A 271 -2.33 -26.40 1.75
CA GLU A 271 -1.79 -27.31 0.73
C GLU A 271 -0.26 -27.42 0.74
N SER A 272 0.44 -26.53 1.46
CA SER A 272 1.91 -26.47 1.44
C SER A 272 2.60 -27.38 2.43
N LEU A 273 1.90 -27.99 3.39
CA LEU A 273 2.52 -28.91 4.35
C LEU A 273 3.02 -30.19 3.63
N ASP A 274 2.17 -30.78 2.81
CA ASP A 274 2.54 -31.96 2.01
C ASP A 274 3.62 -31.64 0.99
N GLN A 275 3.56 -30.47 0.38
CA GLN A 275 4.54 -30.03 -0.59
C GLN A 275 5.89 -29.72 0.08
N ALA A 276 5.90 -29.13 1.27
CA ALA A 276 7.10 -28.88 2.06
C ALA A 276 7.75 -30.20 2.52
N VAL A 277 6.95 -31.18 2.93
CA VAL A 277 7.47 -32.50 3.29
C VAL A 277 8.09 -33.20 2.09
N ARG A 278 7.45 -33.18 0.92
CA ARG A 278 7.99 -33.75 -0.32
C ARG A 278 9.28 -33.04 -0.78
N GLN A 279 9.36 -31.71 -0.66
CA GLN A 279 10.59 -30.96 -0.92
C GLN A 279 11.72 -31.33 0.05
N PHE A 280 11.38 -31.48 1.34
CA PHE A 280 12.34 -31.92 2.34
C PHE A 280 12.85 -33.34 2.06
N GLU A 281 11.98 -34.25 1.66
CA GLU A 281 12.35 -35.62 1.27
C GLU A 281 13.24 -35.64 0.02
N SER A 282 12.91 -34.83 -1.01
CA SER A 282 13.70 -34.75 -2.24
C SER A 282 15.06 -34.06 -2.06
N GLY A 283 15.20 -33.21 -1.05
CA GLY A 283 16.43 -32.50 -0.72
C GLY A 283 17.34 -33.24 0.29
N ARG A 284 16.92 -34.40 0.81
CA ARG A 284 17.78 -35.25 1.62
C ARG A 284 18.86 -35.88 0.73
N VAL A 285 20.10 -35.45 0.94
CA VAL A 285 21.26 -36.19 0.43
C VAL A 285 21.31 -37.49 1.19
N SER A 286 21.12 -38.61 0.51
CA SER A 286 21.34 -39.98 0.99
C SER A 286 22.82 -40.22 1.24
#